data_8d61cf7f579401bfafade0dc37895ac9
#
_entry.id   8d61cf7f579401bfafade0dc37895ac9
#
_cell.length_a   1.000
_cell.length_b   1.000
_cell.length_c   1.000
_cell.angle_alpha   90.00
_cell.angle_beta   90.00
_cell.angle_gamma   90.00
#
_symmetry.space_group_name_H-M   'P 1'
#
loop_
_entity.id
_entity.type
_entity.pdbx_description
1 polymer ?
#
loop_
_entity_poly.entity_id
_entity_poly.type
_entity_poly.pdbx_seq_one_letter_code
_entity_poly.pdbx_strand_id
1 'polypeptide(L)'
;FRIIESLLSADPKSAEKTLADVEALVQSHPPTSDLAVKHVERMKGAFASLRKALAFNQIPLADLEQQLIANPDDPKAIVNYQRKLRAELAPLAQTDRKKAAEQLAAVKATLQKVKDSAKQEASKAALDDVVKSLASIDQDILAGREQSELIGQPAGPLQIDAWVNGKPLSEAELKGKVIILDFWAVWCGPCIATFPHLREWQEKYGDKGLVIIGVTKNYNFTWDESNKRPMKSDEDVSPEDEAAMLVKFAESHQLKHRFAVQESDELSSFYRVRGIPQIVVIDQQNKVQLIRVGSGEENAQAVSDLLKKLLDEKPAENE
;
A
#
# COMPACT_ATOMS: atom_id res chain seq x y z
N PHE A 1 7.87 -13.34 -13.34
CA PHE A 1 8.29 -13.39 -11.92
C PHE A 1 7.40 -12.51 -11.03
N ARG A 2 7.21 -11.22 -11.34
CA ARG A 2 6.37 -10.31 -10.53
C ARG A 2 4.96 -10.84 -10.25
N ILE A 3 4.33 -11.51 -11.23
CA ILE A 3 3.01 -12.14 -11.06
C ILE A 3 3.08 -13.26 -10.01
N ILE A 4 4.09 -14.13 -10.08
CA ILE A 4 4.25 -15.23 -9.12
C ILE A 4 4.57 -14.67 -7.73
N GLU A 5 5.42 -13.66 -7.63
CA GLU A 5 5.74 -12.98 -6.37
C GLU A 5 4.49 -12.35 -5.73
N SER A 6 3.61 -11.73 -6.52
CA SER A 6 2.34 -11.17 -6.01
C SER A 6 1.36 -12.25 -5.55
N LEU A 7 1.40 -13.44 -6.15
CA LEU A 7 0.53 -14.57 -5.78
C LEU A 7 1.06 -15.36 -4.57
N LEU A 8 2.34 -15.22 -4.20
CA LEU A 8 2.95 -16.00 -3.11
C LEU A 8 2.20 -15.89 -1.78
N SER A 9 1.63 -14.73 -1.48
CA SER A 9 0.88 -14.47 -0.24
C SER A 9 -0.63 -14.52 -0.45
N ALA A 10 -1.12 -14.09 -1.63
CA ALA A 10 -2.55 -13.95 -1.90
C ALA A 10 -3.19 -15.29 -2.32
N ASP A 11 -2.53 -16.05 -3.19
CA ASP A 11 -3.01 -17.36 -3.69
C ASP A 11 -1.81 -18.30 -3.96
N PRO A 12 -1.29 -18.96 -2.92
CA PRO A 12 -0.14 -19.88 -3.05
C PRO A 12 -0.35 -21.02 -4.05
N LYS A 13 -1.60 -21.51 -4.20
CA LYS A 13 -1.90 -22.59 -5.16
C LYS A 13 -1.77 -22.12 -6.61
N SER A 14 -2.30 -20.93 -6.91
CA SER A 14 -2.12 -20.31 -8.22
C SER A 14 -0.67 -19.93 -8.47
N ALA A 15 0.07 -19.48 -7.46
CA ALA A 15 1.51 -19.23 -7.57
C ALA A 15 2.28 -20.52 -7.92
N GLU A 16 1.99 -21.62 -7.24
CA GLU A 16 2.63 -22.93 -7.49
C GLU A 16 2.33 -23.45 -8.90
N LYS A 17 1.05 -23.38 -9.33
CA LYS A 17 0.64 -23.76 -10.68
C LYS A 17 1.34 -22.90 -11.73
N THR A 18 1.31 -21.58 -11.59
CA THR A 18 1.95 -20.65 -12.54
C THR A 18 3.45 -20.90 -12.63
N LEU A 19 4.12 -21.18 -11.49
CA LEU A 19 5.53 -21.53 -11.47
C LEU A 19 5.80 -22.81 -12.24
N ALA A 20 5.00 -23.87 -12.04
CA ALA A 20 5.10 -25.13 -12.73
C ALA A 20 4.87 -24.98 -14.25
N ASP A 21 3.88 -24.20 -14.66
CA ASP A 21 3.55 -23.95 -16.06
C ASP A 21 4.72 -23.20 -16.77
N VAL A 22 5.31 -22.19 -16.11
CA VAL A 22 6.47 -21.45 -16.66
C VAL A 22 7.71 -22.34 -16.73
N GLU A 23 7.99 -23.18 -15.73
CA GLU A 23 9.09 -24.14 -15.77
C GLU A 23 8.93 -25.15 -16.92
N ALA A 24 7.72 -25.69 -17.13
CA ALA A 24 7.41 -26.59 -18.21
C ALA A 24 7.61 -25.93 -19.59
N LEU A 25 7.20 -24.66 -19.73
CA LEU A 25 7.42 -23.88 -20.95
C LEU A 25 8.91 -23.69 -21.24
N VAL A 26 9.72 -23.36 -20.23
CA VAL A 26 11.17 -23.21 -20.38
C VAL A 26 11.84 -24.54 -20.77
N GLN A 27 11.35 -25.65 -20.23
CA GLN A 27 11.87 -26.98 -20.58
C GLN A 27 11.52 -27.43 -22.01
N SER A 28 10.30 -27.10 -22.45
CA SER A 28 9.82 -27.48 -23.81
C SER A 28 10.44 -26.63 -24.93
N HIS A 29 11.04 -25.48 -24.60
CA HIS A 29 11.68 -24.57 -25.55
C HIS A 29 13.15 -24.35 -25.18
N PRO A 30 14.06 -25.29 -25.53
CA PRO A 30 15.47 -25.18 -25.18
C PRO A 30 16.10 -23.95 -25.85
N PRO A 31 17.00 -23.26 -25.15
CA PRO A 31 17.64 -22.04 -25.65
C PRO A 31 18.55 -22.38 -26.84
N THR A 32 18.51 -21.51 -27.88
CA THR A 32 19.25 -21.69 -29.13
C THR A 32 20.46 -20.78 -29.25
N SER A 33 20.74 -19.92 -28.26
CA SER A 33 21.92 -19.03 -28.26
C SER A 33 22.55 -18.96 -26.85
N ASP A 34 23.83 -18.62 -26.78
CA ASP A 34 24.59 -18.50 -25.53
C ASP A 34 23.94 -17.47 -24.56
N LEU A 35 23.38 -16.39 -25.08
CA LEU A 35 22.67 -15.39 -24.29
C LEU A 35 21.38 -15.97 -23.69
N ALA A 36 20.63 -16.73 -24.48
CA ALA A 36 19.43 -17.43 -24.03
C ALA A 36 19.76 -18.50 -22.99
N VAL A 37 20.84 -19.25 -23.13
CA VAL A 37 21.33 -20.23 -22.12
C VAL A 37 21.58 -19.53 -20.79
N LYS A 38 22.34 -18.42 -20.79
CA LYS A 38 22.61 -17.64 -19.55
C LYS A 38 21.33 -17.09 -18.91
N HIS A 39 20.33 -16.74 -19.73
CA HIS A 39 19.04 -16.28 -19.22
C HIS A 39 18.25 -17.40 -18.53
N VAL A 40 18.20 -18.57 -19.16
CA VAL A 40 17.54 -19.76 -18.63
C VAL A 40 18.18 -20.20 -17.31
N GLU A 41 19.51 -20.19 -17.19
CA GLU A 41 20.19 -20.55 -15.93
C GLU A 41 19.84 -19.56 -14.79
N ARG A 42 19.76 -18.25 -15.08
CA ARG A 42 19.27 -17.26 -14.09
C ARG A 42 17.82 -17.52 -13.70
N MET A 43 16.96 -17.90 -14.66
CA MET A 43 15.56 -18.25 -14.38
C MET A 43 15.45 -19.49 -13.48
N LYS A 44 16.26 -20.52 -13.72
CA LYS A 44 16.28 -21.73 -12.85
C LYS A 44 16.62 -21.38 -11.41
N GLY A 45 17.61 -20.49 -11.19
CA GLY A 45 17.93 -19.98 -9.84
C GLY A 45 16.77 -19.25 -9.18
N ALA A 46 16.06 -18.41 -9.95
CA ALA A 46 14.86 -17.72 -9.47
C ALA A 46 13.71 -18.69 -9.17
N PHE A 47 13.48 -19.70 -9.98
CA PHE A 47 12.49 -20.77 -9.72
C PHE A 47 12.78 -21.52 -8.42
N ALA A 48 14.04 -21.90 -8.19
CA ALA A 48 14.43 -22.54 -6.95
C ALA A 48 14.16 -21.65 -5.71
N SER A 49 14.39 -20.34 -5.84
CA SER A 49 14.11 -19.38 -4.77
C SER A 49 12.61 -19.22 -4.53
N LEU A 50 11.80 -19.17 -5.59
CA LEU A 50 10.33 -19.11 -5.49
C LEU A 50 9.75 -20.39 -4.87
N ARG A 51 10.25 -21.57 -5.21
CA ARG A 51 9.83 -22.83 -4.57
C ARG A 51 10.13 -22.84 -3.07
N LYS A 52 11.31 -22.36 -2.67
CA LYS A 52 11.65 -22.21 -1.25
C LYS A 52 10.71 -21.23 -0.54
N ALA A 53 10.36 -20.12 -1.18
CA ALA A 53 9.43 -19.15 -0.65
C ALA A 53 8.01 -19.74 -0.51
N LEU A 54 7.53 -20.47 -1.52
CA LEU A 54 6.24 -21.19 -1.47
C LEU A 54 6.21 -22.20 -0.33
N ALA A 55 7.23 -23.06 -0.21
CA ALA A 55 7.32 -24.04 0.86
C ALA A 55 7.33 -23.38 2.24
N PHE A 56 8.08 -22.27 2.39
CA PHE A 56 8.13 -21.52 3.65
C PHE A 56 6.75 -20.90 3.99
N ASN A 57 6.04 -20.37 3.00
CA ASN A 57 4.72 -19.77 3.23
C ASN A 57 3.65 -20.77 3.65
N GLN A 58 3.84 -22.06 3.34
CA GLN A 58 2.94 -23.14 3.79
C GLN A 58 3.17 -23.55 5.25
N ILE A 59 4.28 -23.17 5.87
CA ILE A 59 4.53 -23.48 7.29
C ILE A 59 3.62 -22.62 8.15
N PRO A 60 2.78 -23.22 9.02
CA PRO A 60 1.96 -22.46 9.96
C PRO A 60 2.81 -21.62 10.92
N LEU A 61 2.34 -20.42 11.25
CA LEU A 61 3.03 -19.56 12.23
C LEU A 61 3.20 -20.27 13.59
N ALA A 62 2.17 -21.03 14.01
CA ALA A 62 2.20 -21.78 15.25
C ALA A 62 3.35 -22.80 15.31
N ASP A 63 3.69 -23.46 14.19
CA ASP A 63 4.78 -24.42 14.15
C ASP A 63 6.15 -23.73 14.30
N LEU A 64 6.30 -22.55 13.68
CA LEU A 64 7.50 -21.73 13.83
C LEU A 64 7.61 -21.15 15.25
N GLU A 65 6.49 -20.82 15.88
CA GLU A 65 6.45 -20.39 17.28
C GLU A 65 6.91 -21.50 18.22
N GLN A 66 6.42 -22.73 18.02
CA GLN A 66 6.86 -23.89 18.80
C GLN A 66 8.36 -24.19 18.61
N GLN A 67 8.86 -24.09 17.37
CA GLN A 67 10.30 -24.24 17.10
C GLN A 67 11.13 -23.19 17.83
N LEU A 68 10.67 -21.93 17.86
CA LEU A 68 11.33 -20.83 18.54
C LEU A 68 11.31 -21.04 20.07
N ILE A 69 10.18 -21.47 20.65
CA ILE A 69 10.05 -21.76 22.08
C ILE A 69 10.99 -22.91 22.47
N ALA A 70 11.07 -23.97 21.65
CA ALA A 70 11.93 -25.11 21.92
C ALA A 70 13.43 -24.79 21.77
N ASN A 71 13.78 -23.82 20.91
CA ASN A 71 15.15 -23.46 20.59
C ASN A 71 15.35 -21.94 20.58
N PRO A 72 15.27 -21.27 21.75
CA PRO A 72 15.31 -19.81 21.86
C PRO A 72 16.64 -19.17 21.42
N ASP A 73 17.70 -19.97 21.36
CA ASP A 73 19.06 -19.57 20.97
C ASP A 73 19.40 -19.94 19.50
N ASP A 74 18.44 -20.48 18.72
CA ASP A 74 18.66 -20.74 17.30
C ASP A 74 18.37 -19.50 16.45
N PRO A 75 19.39 -18.88 15.81
CA PRO A 75 19.20 -17.71 14.98
C PRO A 75 18.24 -17.94 13.79
N LYS A 76 18.19 -19.17 13.26
CA LYS A 76 17.28 -19.51 12.15
C LYS A 76 15.83 -19.56 12.61
N ALA A 77 15.56 -20.08 13.81
CA ALA A 77 14.22 -20.09 14.39
C ALA A 77 13.72 -18.65 14.60
N ILE A 78 14.57 -17.76 15.15
CA ILE A 78 14.25 -16.33 15.34
C ILE A 78 13.91 -15.64 14.01
N VAL A 79 14.77 -15.78 13.00
CA VAL A 79 14.58 -15.15 11.69
C VAL A 79 13.35 -15.69 10.96
N ASN A 80 13.13 -17.00 10.99
CA ASN A 80 11.97 -17.62 10.34
C ASN A 80 10.66 -17.17 10.98
N TYR A 81 10.60 -17.14 12.31
CA TYR A 81 9.45 -16.68 13.04
C TYR A 81 9.15 -15.20 12.74
N GLN A 82 10.15 -14.31 12.82
CA GLN A 82 10.03 -12.91 12.47
C GLN A 82 9.46 -12.68 11.06
N ARG A 83 10.04 -13.39 10.08
CA ARG A 83 9.62 -13.28 8.68
C ARG A 83 8.16 -13.66 8.49
N LYS A 84 7.75 -14.81 9.04
CA LYS A 84 6.39 -15.31 8.94
C LYS A 84 5.40 -14.43 9.66
N LEU A 85 5.75 -14.01 10.87
CA LEU A 85 4.97 -13.12 11.70
C LEU A 85 4.63 -11.80 11.00
N ARG A 86 5.63 -11.16 10.39
CA ARG A 86 5.39 -9.92 9.62
C ARG A 86 4.51 -10.14 8.40
N ALA A 87 4.70 -11.25 7.70
CA ALA A 87 3.91 -11.59 6.52
C ALA A 87 2.42 -11.81 6.85
N GLU A 88 2.08 -12.26 8.06
CA GLU A 88 0.71 -12.49 8.50
C GLU A 88 0.09 -11.27 9.21
N LEU A 89 0.85 -10.59 10.07
CA LEU A 89 0.32 -9.48 10.86
C LEU A 89 0.15 -8.18 10.05
N ALA A 90 1.05 -7.90 9.09
CA ALA A 90 0.97 -6.64 8.35
C ALA A 90 -0.30 -6.51 7.50
N PRO A 91 -0.74 -7.53 6.72
CA PRO A 91 -2.03 -7.49 6.04
C PRO A 91 -3.21 -7.46 7.02
N LEU A 92 -3.12 -8.23 8.12
CA LEU A 92 -4.19 -8.28 9.12
C LEU A 92 -4.42 -6.92 9.80
N ALA A 93 -3.35 -6.15 10.03
CA ALA A 93 -3.44 -4.80 10.57
C ALA A 93 -4.23 -3.83 9.68
N GLN A 94 -4.36 -4.14 8.39
CA GLN A 94 -5.13 -3.36 7.43
C GLN A 94 -6.58 -3.86 7.29
N THR A 95 -6.79 -5.19 7.38
CA THR A 95 -8.10 -5.81 7.13
C THR A 95 -8.92 -6.07 8.39
N ASP A 96 -8.28 -6.47 9.50
CA ASP A 96 -8.93 -6.73 10.80
C ASP A 96 -8.04 -6.25 11.96
N ARG A 97 -8.10 -4.96 12.23
CA ARG A 97 -7.27 -4.28 13.23
C ARG A 97 -7.45 -4.82 14.65
N LYS A 98 -8.68 -5.22 15.02
CA LYS A 98 -8.94 -5.78 16.34
C LYS A 98 -8.21 -7.10 16.52
N LYS A 99 -8.34 -8.00 15.55
CA LYS A 99 -7.65 -9.29 15.54
C LYS A 99 -6.13 -9.11 15.47
N ALA A 100 -5.64 -8.14 14.66
CA ALA A 100 -4.23 -7.81 14.60
C ALA A 100 -3.67 -7.35 15.94
N ALA A 101 -4.39 -6.48 16.66
CA ALA A 101 -3.99 -6.01 17.99
C ALA A 101 -3.93 -7.15 19.02
N GLU A 102 -4.95 -8.02 19.03
CA GLU A 102 -5.01 -9.19 19.92
C GLU A 102 -3.84 -10.14 19.64
N GLN A 103 -3.59 -10.47 18.38
CA GLN A 103 -2.47 -11.33 17.97
C GLN A 103 -1.12 -10.69 18.28
N LEU A 104 -0.94 -9.41 18.02
CA LEU A 104 0.30 -8.70 18.29
C LEU A 104 0.63 -8.68 19.79
N ALA A 105 -0.38 -8.50 20.66
CA ALA A 105 -0.20 -8.57 22.11
C ALA A 105 0.23 -9.98 22.56
N ALA A 106 -0.41 -11.04 22.03
CA ALA A 106 -0.04 -12.42 22.31
C ALA A 106 1.38 -12.73 21.88
N VAL A 107 1.76 -12.31 20.68
CA VAL A 107 3.12 -12.48 20.11
C VAL A 107 4.17 -11.79 20.98
N LYS A 108 3.94 -10.54 21.41
CA LYS A 108 4.88 -9.82 22.30
C LYS A 108 5.06 -10.55 23.62
N ALA A 109 3.98 -11.10 24.19
CA ALA A 109 4.04 -11.90 25.42
C ALA A 109 4.85 -13.20 25.20
N THR A 110 4.66 -13.88 24.07
CA THR A 110 5.47 -15.07 23.70
C THR A 110 6.94 -14.72 23.53
N LEU A 111 7.27 -13.66 22.75
CA LEU A 111 8.64 -13.22 22.55
C LEU A 111 9.35 -12.88 23.87
N GLN A 112 8.65 -12.25 24.80
CA GLN A 112 9.22 -11.98 26.15
C GLN A 112 9.57 -13.26 26.88
N LYS A 113 8.66 -14.26 26.92
CA LYS A 113 8.92 -15.57 27.55
C LYS A 113 10.10 -16.29 26.89
N VAL A 114 10.18 -16.27 25.55
CA VAL A 114 11.29 -16.86 24.81
C VAL A 114 12.60 -16.16 25.16
N LYS A 115 12.61 -14.83 25.22
CA LYS A 115 13.77 -14.03 25.61
C LYS A 115 14.25 -14.38 27.03
N ASP A 116 13.32 -14.54 27.97
CA ASP A 116 13.65 -14.91 29.36
C ASP A 116 14.27 -16.31 29.46
N SER A 117 13.94 -17.21 28.52
CA SER A 117 14.49 -18.58 28.45
C SER A 117 15.80 -18.68 27.66
N ALA A 118 16.12 -17.67 26.81
CA ALA A 118 17.34 -17.63 26.01
C ALA A 118 18.58 -17.45 26.91
N LYS A 119 19.64 -18.19 26.57
CA LYS A 119 20.90 -18.18 27.33
C LYS A 119 21.96 -17.26 26.74
N GLN A 120 21.88 -17.03 25.42
CA GLN A 120 22.85 -16.22 24.67
C GLN A 120 22.38 -14.76 24.60
N GLU A 121 23.25 -13.83 24.93
CA GLU A 121 22.96 -12.40 24.85
C GLU A 121 22.66 -11.96 23.40
N ALA A 122 23.31 -12.57 22.41
CA ALA A 122 23.04 -12.34 21.00
C ALA A 122 21.59 -12.71 20.63
N SER A 123 21.07 -13.82 21.17
CA SER A 123 19.68 -14.25 20.95
C SER A 123 18.69 -13.31 21.60
N LYS A 124 18.96 -12.83 22.82
CA LYS A 124 18.15 -11.84 23.51
C LYS A 124 18.07 -10.53 22.72
N ALA A 125 19.21 -10.06 22.22
CA ALA A 125 19.28 -8.87 21.37
C ALA A 125 18.49 -9.05 20.06
N ALA A 126 18.61 -10.21 19.40
CA ALA A 126 17.86 -10.52 18.20
C ALA A 126 16.34 -10.55 18.45
N LEU A 127 15.89 -11.10 19.58
CA LEU A 127 14.48 -11.10 19.99
C LEU A 127 13.96 -9.68 20.27
N ASP A 128 14.78 -8.81 20.89
CA ASP A 128 14.45 -7.38 21.05
C ASP A 128 14.30 -6.68 19.70
N ASP A 129 15.15 -7.03 18.73
CA ASP A 129 15.04 -6.47 17.37
C ASP A 129 13.79 -6.98 16.64
N VAL A 130 13.36 -8.24 16.88
CA VAL A 130 12.06 -8.71 16.42
C VAL A 130 10.94 -7.82 16.99
N VAL A 131 10.91 -7.60 18.32
CA VAL A 131 9.89 -6.75 18.97
C VAL A 131 9.92 -5.33 18.41
N LYS A 132 11.09 -4.71 18.25
CA LYS A 132 11.23 -3.39 17.63
C LYS A 132 10.69 -3.36 16.20
N SER A 133 10.92 -4.43 15.42
CA SER A 133 10.43 -4.53 14.05
C SER A 133 8.89 -4.59 13.94
N LEU A 134 8.20 -4.91 15.03
CA LEU A 134 6.73 -4.91 15.11
C LEU A 134 6.15 -3.53 15.43
N ALA A 135 6.98 -2.56 15.79
CA ALA A 135 6.51 -1.20 16.14
C ALA A 135 5.76 -0.52 14.98
N SER A 136 6.13 -0.80 13.72
CA SER A 136 5.39 -0.30 12.57
C SER A 136 3.95 -0.84 12.53
N ILE A 137 3.75 -2.11 12.88
CA ILE A 137 2.43 -2.75 12.92
C ILE A 137 1.57 -2.15 14.05
N ASP A 138 2.17 -1.89 15.23
CA ASP A 138 1.48 -1.14 16.30
C ASP A 138 0.99 0.22 15.81
N GLN A 139 1.85 0.94 15.09
CA GLN A 139 1.51 2.24 14.57
C GLN A 139 0.42 2.17 13.50
N ASP A 140 0.42 1.14 12.64
CA ASP A 140 -0.61 0.95 11.63
C ASP A 140 -1.97 0.61 12.27
N ILE A 141 -1.98 -0.21 13.33
CA ILE A 141 -3.17 -0.51 14.12
C ILE A 141 -3.71 0.75 14.79
N LEU A 142 -2.84 1.55 15.42
CA LEU A 142 -3.21 2.81 16.07
C LEU A 142 -3.77 3.81 15.06
N ALA A 143 -3.06 4.04 13.96
CA ALA A 143 -3.51 4.94 12.89
C ALA A 143 -4.89 4.51 12.35
N GLY A 144 -5.09 3.21 12.14
CA GLY A 144 -6.35 2.70 11.69
C GLY A 144 -7.50 2.87 12.70
N ARG A 145 -7.23 2.84 14.00
CA ARG A 145 -8.19 3.20 15.04
C ARG A 145 -8.53 4.69 14.96
N GLU A 146 -7.51 5.54 14.95
CA GLU A 146 -7.68 6.99 14.82
C GLU A 146 -8.41 7.39 13.52
N GLN A 147 -8.12 6.70 12.38
CA GLN A 147 -8.86 6.87 11.13
C GLN A 147 -10.34 6.50 11.28
N SER A 148 -10.66 5.44 12.04
CA SER A 148 -12.05 5.05 12.29
C SER A 148 -12.80 6.08 13.13
N GLU A 149 -12.12 6.81 14.00
CA GLU A 149 -12.68 7.91 14.80
C GLU A 149 -13.00 9.15 13.95
N LEU A 150 -12.36 9.29 12.76
CA LEU A 150 -12.67 10.37 11.82
C LEU A 150 -13.95 10.12 11.01
N ILE A 151 -14.41 8.88 10.90
CA ILE A 151 -15.63 8.55 10.15
C ILE A 151 -16.85 9.25 10.78
N GLY A 152 -17.60 9.99 9.96
CA GLY A 152 -18.73 10.82 10.39
C GLY A 152 -18.34 12.20 10.94
N GLN A 153 -17.04 12.46 11.19
CA GLN A 153 -16.56 13.76 11.63
C GLN A 153 -16.39 14.74 10.46
N PRO A 154 -16.39 16.05 10.71
CA PRO A 154 -16.06 17.04 9.69
C PRO A 154 -14.69 16.77 9.06
N ALA A 155 -14.60 16.97 7.76
CA ALA A 155 -13.34 16.89 7.03
C ALA A 155 -12.36 17.98 7.47
N GLY A 156 -11.07 17.70 7.39
CA GLY A 156 -10.01 18.66 7.67
C GLY A 156 -9.96 19.78 6.64
N PRO A 157 -9.43 20.94 7.00
CA PRO A 157 -9.27 22.07 6.10
C PRO A 157 -8.29 21.71 4.98
N LEU A 158 -8.65 22.06 3.73
CA LEU A 158 -7.78 21.92 2.57
C LEU A 158 -6.87 23.15 2.46
N GLN A 159 -5.78 23.14 3.27
CA GLN A 159 -4.71 24.13 3.13
C GLN A 159 -3.71 23.57 2.10
N ILE A 160 -3.67 24.17 0.93
CA ILE A 160 -2.90 23.69 -0.22
C ILE A 160 -1.90 24.76 -0.63
N ASP A 161 -0.61 24.39 -0.66
CA ASP A 161 0.47 25.31 -0.99
C ASP A 161 0.53 25.59 -2.49
N ALA A 162 0.35 24.56 -3.32
CA ALA A 162 0.29 24.70 -4.76
C ALA A 162 -0.71 23.74 -5.41
N TRP A 163 -1.29 24.18 -6.52
CA TRP A 163 -2.18 23.37 -7.35
C TRP A 163 -1.53 23.08 -8.70
N VAL A 164 -1.59 21.83 -9.11
CA VAL A 164 -1.07 21.35 -10.40
C VAL A 164 -2.17 20.63 -11.16
N ASN A 165 -2.03 20.55 -12.49
CA ASN A 165 -3.00 19.92 -13.38
C ASN A 165 -4.39 20.56 -13.34
N GLY A 166 -4.44 21.89 -13.22
CA GLY A 166 -5.66 22.69 -13.23
C GLY A 166 -5.61 23.90 -12.30
N LYS A 167 -6.67 24.70 -12.32
CA LYS A 167 -6.77 25.88 -11.44
C LYS A 167 -7.09 25.48 -10.00
N PRO A 168 -6.68 26.29 -9.01
CA PRO A 168 -7.09 26.09 -7.62
C PRO A 168 -8.60 25.89 -7.48
N LEU A 169 -9.00 25.00 -6.56
CA LEU A 169 -10.40 24.80 -6.19
C LEU A 169 -10.74 25.71 -5.01
N SER A 170 -11.80 26.49 -5.14
CA SER A 170 -12.34 27.29 -4.04
C SER A 170 -13.24 26.46 -3.14
N GLU A 171 -13.42 26.88 -1.89
CA GLU A 171 -14.38 26.26 -0.96
C GLU A 171 -15.82 26.25 -1.53
N ALA A 172 -16.21 27.29 -2.29
CA ALA A 172 -17.51 27.36 -2.94
C ALA A 172 -17.70 26.27 -4.01
N GLU A 173 -16.64 25.90 -4.74
CA GLU A 173 -16.68 24.82 -5.74
C GLU A 173 -16.73 23.44 -5.08
N LEU A 174 -16.23 23.30 -3.86
CA LEU A 174 -16.22 22.04 -3.10
C LEU A 174 -17.51 21.85 -2.28
N LYS A 175 -18.22 22.92 -1.97
CA LYS A 175 -19.45 22.87 -1.17
C LYS A 175 -20.53 22.01 -1.84
N GLY A 176 -21.04 21.03 -1.10
CA GLY A 176 -22.09 20.13 -1.59
C GLY A 176 -21.58 19.08 -2.60
N LYS A 177 -20.27 18.92 -2.74
CA LYS A 177 -19.64 17.89 -3.58
C LYS A 177 -19.26 16.67 -2.74
N VAL A 178 -19.20 15.52 -3.38
CA VAL A 178 -18.49 14.37 -2.85
C VAL A 178 -17.01 14.52 -3.25
N ILE A 179 -16.11 14.43 -2.28
CA ILE A 179 -14.69 14.65 -2.51
C ILE A 179 -13.92 13.35 -2.26
N ILE A 180 -13.05 12.99 -3.17
CA ILE A 180 -12.00 12.00 -2.95
C ILE A 180 -10.69 12.76 -2.77
N LEU A 181 -10.03 12.52 -1.62
CA LEU A 181 -8.61 12.83 -1.44
C LEU A 181 -7.83 11.55 -1.67
N ASP A 182 -6.98 11.54 -2.71
CA ASP A 182 -6.07 10.45 -3.02
C ASP A 182 -4.66 10.85 -2.64
N PHE A 183 -4.13 10.28 -1.55
CA PHE A 183 -2.75 10.52 -1.10
C PHE A 183 -1.80 9.58 -1.86
N TRP A 184 -0.87 10.17 -2.61
CA TRP A 184 -0.03 9.43 -3.55
C TRP A 184 1.35 10.06 -3.75
N ALA A 185 2.24 9.38 -4.49
CA ALA A 185 3.52 9.91 -4.94
C ALA A 185 3.92 9.34 -6.31
N VAL A 186 4.72 10.07 -7.07
CA VAL A 186 5.16 9.69 -8.44
C VAL A 186 5.97 8.38 -8.48
N TRP A 187 6.65 8.04 -7.40
CA TRP A 187 7.43 6.81 -7.25
C TRP A 187 6.63 5.63 -6.68
N CYS A 188 5.37 5.84 -6.32
CA CYS A 188 4.54 4.86 -5.67
C CYS A 188 3.85 3.93 -6.69
N GLY A 189 4.45 2.79 -6.99
CA GLY A 189 3.88 1.80 -7.91
C GLY A 189 2.46 1.35 -7.56
N PRO A 190 2.14 1.01 -6.29
CA PRO A 190 0.77 0.71 -5.87
C PRO A 190 -0.21 1.86 -6.10
N CYS A 191 0.22 3.14 -5.98
CA CYS A 191 -0.64 4.29 -6.27
C CYS A 191 -0.98 4.36 -7.77
N ILE A 192 0.00 4.11 -8.63
CA ILE A 192 -0.21 4.06 -10.09
C ILE A 192 -1.23 2.95 -10.45
N ALA A 193 -1.23 1.86 -9.71
CA ALA A 193 -2.20 0.77 -9.92
C ALA A 193 -3.65 1.17 -9.59
N THR A 194 -3.89 2.23 -8.79
CA THR A 194 -5.24 2.74 -8.50
C THR A 194 -5.77 3.73 -9.55
N PHE A 195 -4.92 4.28 -10.42
CA PHE A 195 -5.32 5.30 -11.39
C PHE A 195 -6.42 4.88 -12.38
N PRO A 196 -6.52 3.63 -12.84
CA PRO A 196 -7.66 3.18 -13.63
C PRO A 196 -9.00 3.42 -12.92
N HIS A 197 -9.10 3.14 -11.63
CA HIS A 197 -10.30 3.39 -10.83
C HIS A 197 -10.59 4.88 -10.67
N LEU A 198 -9.57 5.72 -10.42
CA LEU A 198 -9.76 7.17 -10.34
C LEU A 198 -10.30 7.75 -11.65
N ARG A 199 -9.81 7.28 -12.82
CA ARG A 199 -10.34 7.69 -14.12
C ARG A 199 -11.78 7.26 -14.32
N GLU A 200 -12.11 6.01 -13.99
CA GLU A 200 -13.47 5.47 -14.07
C GLU A 200 -14.44 6.26 -13.19
N TRP A 201 -14.07 6.52 -11.94
CA TRP A 201 -14.91 7.31 -11.02
C TRP A 201 -15.10 8.76 -11.51
N GLN A 202 -14.02 9.39 -11.99
CA GLN A 202 -14.08 10.74 -12.55
C GLN A 202 -15.01 10.80 -13.78
N GLU A 203 -14.93 9.83 -14.67
CA GLU A 203 -15.80 9.76 -15.87
C GLU A 203 -17.26 9.53 -15.50
N LYS A 204 -17.52 8.61 -14.58
CA LYS A 204 -18.88 8.20 -14.21
C LYS A 204 -19.60 9.22 -13.32
N TYR A 205 -18.87 9.89 -12.44
CA TYR A 205 -19.45 10.70 -11.37
C TYR A 205 -19.02 12.17 -11.37
N GLY A 206 -18.09 12.58 -12.21
CA GLY A 206 -17.63 13.97 -12.27
C GLY A 206 -18.78 14.96 -12.50
N ASP A 207 -19.65 14.69 -13.48
CA ASP A 207 -20.82 15.51 -13.79
C ASP A 207 -21.94 15.38 -12.72
N LYS A 208 -21.88 14.38 -11.85
CA LYS A 208 -22.81 14.17 -10.74
C LYS A 208 -22.35 14.81 -9.43
N GLY A 209 -21.22 15.50 -9.45
CA GLY A 209 -20.71 16.23 -8.30
C GLY A 209 -19.57 15.56 -7.55
N LEU A 210 -18.89 14.58 -8.15
CA LEU A 210 -17.63 14.07 -7.64
C LEU A 210 -16.47 15.02 -7.97
N VAL A 211 -15.64 15.31 -6.98
CA VAL A 211 -14.36 16.00 -7.14
C VAL A 211 -13.25 15.10 -6.64
N ILE A 212 -12.26 14.80 -7.46
CA ILE A 212 -11.07 14.06 -7.07
C ILE A 212 -9.91 15.04 -6.93
N ILE A 213 -9.16 14.93 -5.83
CA ILE A 213 -7.97 15.73 -5.54
C ILE A 213 -6.84 14.74 -5.20
N GLY A 214 -5.80 14.69 -6.05
CA GLY A 214 -4.59 13.94 -5.75
C GLY A 214 -3.71 14.74 -4.80
N VAL A 215 -3.50 14.26 -3.59
CA VAL A 215 -2.66 14.91 -2.58
C VAL A 215 -1.26 14.34 -2.64
N THR A 216 -0.27 15.17 -2.91
CA THR A 216 1.13 14.78 -3.06
C THR A 216 2.07 15.85 -2.49
N LYS A 217 3.36 15.62 -2.61
CA LYS A 217 4.44 16.54 -2.21
C LYS A 217 5.48 16.66 -3.32
N ASN A 218 6.37 17.60 -3.17
CA ASN A 218 7.62 17.64 -3.92
C ASN A 218 8.58 16.58 -3.40
N TYR A 219 9.08 15.73 -4.30
CA TYR A 219 9.97 14.60 -3.98
C TYR A 219 11.31 14.70 -4.70
N ASN A 220 11.60 15.84 -5.33
CA ASN A 220 12.82 16.08 -6.10
C ASN A 220 12.93 15.19 -7.33
N PHE A 221 11.87 15.17 -8.15
CA PHE A 221 11.78 14.41 -9.40
C PHE A 221 11.74 15.33 -10.62
N THR A 222 12.39 14.90 -11.69
CA THR A 222 12.31 15.49 -13.02
C THR A 222 11.62 14.55 -13.99
N TRP A 223 11.32 15.02 -15.21
CA TRP A 223 10.75 14.20 -16.28
C TRP A 223 11.81 13.70 -17.22
N ASP A 224 11.94 12.39 -17.37
CA ASP A 224 12.77 11.76 -18.39
C ASP A 224 11.99 11.69 -19.71
N GLU A 225 12.36 12.56 -20.67
CA GLU A 225 11.70 12.63 -21.98
C GLU A 225 11.91 11.37 -22.82
N SER A 226 13.03 10.68 -22.65
CA SER A 226 13.36 9.49 -23.43
C SER A 226 12.53 8.29 -23.02
N ASN A 227 12.30 8.13 -21.71
CA ASN A 227 11.58 6.98 -21.13
C ASN A 227 10.14 7.31 -20.73
N LYS A 228 9.70 8.57 -20.90
CA LYS A 228 8.34 9.05 -20.54
C LYS A 228 7.96 8.70 -19.09
N ARG A 229 8.86 8.98 -18.14
CA ARG A 229 8.66 8.66 -16.73
C ARG A 229 9.31 9.67 -15.79
N PRO A 230 8.85 9.79 -14.54
CA PRO A 230 9.55 10.54 -13.51
C PRO A 230 10.87 9.87 -13.15
N MET A 231 11.89 10.67 -12.91
CA MET A 231 13.22 10.25 -12.51
C MET A 231 13.67 11.08 -11.31
N LYS A 232 14.16 10.42 -10.26
CA LYS A 232 14.73 11.09 -9.08
C LYS A 232 15.95 11.89 -9.53
N SER A 233 16.01 13.16 -9.13
CA SER A 233 17.17 14.02 -9.36
C SER A 233 18.14 13.94 -8.18
N ASP A 234 19.44 13.99 -8.50
CA ASP A 234 20.50 14.15 -7.50
C ASP A 234 20.72 15.63 -7.14
N GLU A 235 20.27 16.55 -7.99
CA GLU A 235 20.30 18.01 -7.78
C GLU A 235 18.93 18.48 -7.29
N ASP A 236 18.88 19.62 -6.60
CA ASP A 236 17.64 20.22 -6.16
C ASP A 236 16.78 20.65 -7.34
N VAL A 237 15.53 20.21 -7.36
CA VAL A 237 14.53 20.56 -8.37
C VAL A 237 13.62 21.65 -7.82
N SER A 238 13.45 22.73 -8.56
CA SER A 238 12.55 23.81 -8.14
C SER A 238 11.09 23.32 -8.05
N PRO A 239 10.26 23.90 -7.17
CA PRO A 239 8.83 23.57 -7.12
C PRO A 239 8.12 23.74 -8.46
N GLU A 240 8.53 24.73 -9.26
CA GLU A 240 7.98 25.03 -10.60
C GLU A 240 8.33 23.90 -11.59
N ASP A 241 9.57 23.41 -11.58
CA ASP A 241 10.04 22.33 -12.44
C ASP A 241 9.38 21.00 -12.04
N GLU A 242 9.23 20.74 -10.74
CA GLU A 242 8.54 19.53 -10.27
C GLU A 242 7.04 19.61 -10.57
N ALA A 243 6.40 20.80 -10.51
CA ALA A 243 5.03 20.99 -10.96
C ALA A 243 4.89 20.72 -12.48
N ALA A 244 5.85 21.17 -13.30
CA ALA A 244 5.86 20.87 -14.73
C ALA A 244 6.03 19.36 -15.01
N MET A 245 6.85 18.66 -14.22
CA MET A 245 6.97 17.21 -14.26
C MET A 245 5.64 16.53 -13.89
N LEU A 246 4.94 16.99 -12.84
CA LEU A 246 3.65 16.46 -12.42
C LEU A 246 2.56 16.61 -13.51
N VAL A 247 2.58 17.69 -14.29
CA VAL A 247 1.67 17.86 -15.44
C VAL A 247 1.94 16.77 -16.50
N LYS A 248 3.19 16.56 -16.88
CA LYS A 248 3.57 15.49 -17.83
C LYS A 248 3.22 14.11 -17.31
N PHE A 249 3.38 13.90 -16.01
CA PHE A 249 2.97 12.66 -15.34
C PHE A 249 1.45 12.46 -15.43
N ALA A 250 0.66 13.49 -15.16
CA ALA A 250 -0.80 13.45 -15.29
C ALA A 250 -1.23 13.11 -16.72
N GLU A 251 -0.62 13.74 -17.72
CA GLU A 251 -0.87 13.46 -19.14
C GLU A 251 -0.55 12.01 -19.50
N SER A 252 0.62 11.50 -19.09
CA SER A 252 1.06 10.14 -19.38
C SER A 252 0.14 9.07 -18.78
N HIS A 253 -0.48 9.36 -17.64
CA HIS A 253 -1.42 8.49 -16.95
C HIS A 253 -2.89 8.84 -17.20
N GLN A 254 -3.19 9.83 -18.07
CA GLN A 254 -4.53 10.29 -18.41
C GLN A 254 -5.37 10.73 -17.18
N LEU A 255 -4.72 11.38 -16.23
CA LEU A 255 -5.35 11.90 -15.03
C LEU A 255 -5.88 13.31 -15.29
N LYS A 256 -7.20 13.51 -15.12
CA LYS A 256 -7.88 14.79 -15.36
C LYS A 256 -8.13 15.59 -14.08
N HIS A 257 -7.95 14.97 -12.92
CA HIS A 257 -8.14 15.63 -11.64
C HIS A 257 -6.93 16.47 -11.24
N ARG A 258 -7.15 17.41 -10.35
CA ARG A 258 -6.13 18.34 -9.85
C ARG A 258 -5.25 17.68 -8.82
N PHE A 259 -4.01 18.14 -8.74
CA PHE A 259 -3.09 17.76 -7.69
C PHE A 259 -2.90 18.90 -6.70
N ALA A 260 -3.10 18.59 -5.44
CA ALA A 260 -2.78 19.43 -4.30
C ALA A 260 -1.36 19.09 -3.83
N VAL A 261 -0.41 19.97 -4.07
CA VAL A 261 0.95 19.81 -3.59
C VAL A 261 1.06 20.46 -2.23
N GLN A 262 1.59 19.72 -1.25
CA GLN A 262 1.76 20.19 0.12
C GLN A 262 3.24 20.23 0.50
N GLU A 263 3.66 21.28 1.18
CA GLU A 263 4.97 21.39 1.81
C GLU A 263 4.92 20.84 3.24
N SER A 264 3.80 21.06 3.93
CA SER A 264 3.59 20.58 5.29
C SER A 264 2.96 19.19 5.34
N ASP A 265 3.01 18.54 6.52
CA ASP A 265 2.37 17.26 6.80
C ASP A 265 0.95 17.40 7.41
N GLU A 266 0.40 18.62 7.46
CA GLU A 266 -0.84 18.89 8.20
C GLU A 266 -2.02 18.03 7.73
N LEU A 267 -2.30 18.01 6.42
CA LEU A 267 -3.42 17.22 5.88
C LEU A 267 -3.15 15.71 6.04
N SER A 268 -1.93 15.26 5.76
CA SER A 268 -1.52 13.88 5.96
C SER A 268 -1.64 13.46 7.43
N SER A 269 -1.25 14.34 8.36
CA SER A 269 -1.37 14.11 9.80
C SER A 269 -2.82 14.09 10.26
N PHE A 270 -3.67 14.99 9.75
CA PHE A 270 -5.10 15.00 10.06
C PHE A 270 -5.76 13.67 9.69
N TYR A 271 -5.53 13.18 8.46
CA TYR A 271 -6.11 11.93 7.98
C TYR A 271 -5.29 10.68 8.38
N ARG A 272 -4.30 10.82 9.26
CA ARG A 272 -3.46 9.71 9.75
C ARG A 272 -2.84 8.89 8.63
N VAL A 273 -2.31 9.56 7.62
CA VAL A 273 -1.66 8.91 6.46
C VAL A 273 -0.33 8.30 6.92
N ARG A 274 -0.27 6.97 6.95
CA ARG A 274 0.92 6.19 7.31
C ARG A 274 1.51 5.43 6.13
N GLY A 275 0.72 5.27 5.09
CA GLY A 275 1.11 4.58 3.86
C GLY A 275 0.28 5.06 2.68
N ILE A 276 0.81 4.93 1.49
CA ILE A 276 0.16 5.31 0.24
C ILE A 276 0.05 4.09 -0.70
N PRO A 277 -1.01 4.01 -1.52
CA PRO A 277 -2.10 4.98 -1.63
C PRO A 277 -3.01 4.98 -0.41
N GLN A 278 -3.54 6.14 -0.05
CA GLN A 278 -4.65 6.26 0.88
C GLN A 278 -5.75 7.11 0.26
N ILE A 279 -6.98 6.58 0.26
CA ILE A 279 -8.16 7.29 -0.24
C ILE A 279 -9.03 7.69 0.95
N VAL A 280 -9.47 8.97 0.94
CA VAL A 280 -10.48 9.50 1.86
C VAL A 280 -11.68 9.96 1.04
N VAL A 281 -12.88 9.48 1.37
CA VAL A 281 -14.14 9.93 0.76
C VAL A 281 -14.87 10.82 1.74
N ILE A 282 -15.23 12.03 1.29
CA ILE A 282 -15.96 13.06 2.03
C ILE A 282 -17.29 13.28 1.33
N ASP A 283 -18.38 13.34 2.09
CA ASP A 283 -19.74 13.54 1.56
C ASP A 283 -20.08 15.02 1.30
N GLN A 284 -21.28 15.24 0.76
CA GLN A 284 -21.81 16.58 0.46
C GLN A 284 -22.01 17.46 1.71
N GLN A 285 -22.05 16.87 2.91
CA GLN A 285 -22.14 17.55 4.20
C GLN A 285 -20.76 17.83 4.81
N ASN A 286 -19.68 17.64 4.03
CA ASN A 286 -18.30 17.80 4.47
C ASN A 286 -17.91 16.87 5.62
N LYS A 287 -18.42 15.62 5.63
CA LYS A 287 -18.08 14.60 6.61
C LYS A 287 -17.27 13.47 5.97
N VAL A 288 -16.27 13.00 6.69
CA VAL A 288 -15.50 11.82 6.28
C VAL A 288 -16.39 10.58 6.32
N GLN A 289 -16.51 9.87 5.21
CA GLN A 289 -17.36 8.68 5.11
C GLN A 289 -16.55 7.39 4.98
N LEU A 290 -15.35 7.47 4.43
CA LEU A 290 -14.50 6.30 4.22
C LEU A 290 -13.02 6.70 4.22
N ILE A 291 -12.18 5.85 4.80
CA ILE A 291 -10.73 5.88 4.65
C ILE A 291 -10.26 4.48 4.27
N ARG A 292 -9.49 4.36 3.19
CA ARG A 292 -8.89 3.09 2.72
C ARG A 292 -7.42 3.28 2.42
N VAL A 293 -6.62 2.31 2.85
CA VAL A 293 -5.16 2.27 2.61
C VAL A 293 -4.83 1.06 1.75
N GLY A 294 -4.01 1.28 0.72
CA GLY A 294 -3.60 0.23 -0.22
C GLY A 294 -4.42 0.18 -1.52
N SER A 295 -3.85 -0.49 -2.53
CA SER A 295 -4.36 -0.55 -3.92
C SER A 295 -5.19 -1.80 -4.24
N GLY A 296 -5.65 -2.55 -3.22
CA GLY A 296 -6.40 -3.80 -3.43
C GLY A 296 -7.79 -3.56 -4.02
N GLU A 297 -8.28 -4.55 -4.78
CA GLU A 297 -9.60 -4.54 -5.42
C GLU A 297 -10.74 -4.36 -4.41
N GLU A 298 -10.61 -4.94 -3.22
CA GLU A 298 -11.57 -4.75 -2.12
C GLU A 298 -11.72 -3.28 -1.71
N ASN A 299 -10.59 -2.54 -1.68
CA ASN A 299 -10.62 -1.11 -1.39
C ASN A 299 -11.29 -0.31 -2.51
N ALA A 300 -11.00 -0.64 -3.77
CA ALA A 300 -11.63 0.00 -4.93
C ALA A 300 -13.14 -0.26 -4.94
N GLN A 301 -13.56 -1.49 -4.67
CA GLN A 301 -14.98 -1.84 -4.58
C GLN A 301 -15.70 -1.08 -3.46
N ALA A 302 -15.09 -0.99 -2.27
CA ALA A 302 -15.66 -0.25 -1.14
C ALA A 302 -15.86 1.25 -1.46
N VAL A 303 -14.91 1.87 -2.17
CA VAL A 303 -15.04 3.24 -2.66
C VAL A 303 -16.15 3.35 -3.70
N SER A 304 -16.20 2.44 -4.69
CA SER A 304 -17.22 2.42 -5.74
C SER A 304 -18.63 2.30 -5.19
N ASP A 305 -18.85 1.40 -4.22
CA ASP A 305 -20.14 1.19 -3.56
C ASP A 305 -20.59 2.45 -2.81
N LEU A 306 -19.66 3.10 -2.11
CA LEU A 306 -19.96 4.34 -1.41
C LEU A 306 -20.28 5.49 -2.37
N LEU A 307 -19.51 5.66 -3.46
CA LEU A 307 -19.79 6.68 -4.48
C LEU A 307 -21.17 6.49 -5.12
N LYS A 308 -21.53 5.23 -5.42
CA LYS A 308 -22.86 4.90 -5.92
C LYS A 308 -23.94 5.34 -4.93
N LYS A 309 -23.77 5.05 -3.65
CA LYS A 309 -24.72 5.45 -2.60
C LYS A 309 -24.84 6.98 -2.48
N LEU A 310 -23.73 7.70 -2.53
CA LEU A 310 -23.69 9.15 -2.33
C LEU A 310 -24.15 9.95 -3.57
N LEU A 311 -24.00 9.41 -4.79
CA LEU A 311 -24.17 10.17 -6.04
C LEU A 311 -25.28 9.64 -6.95
N ASP A 312 -25.66 8.34 -6.85
CA ASP A 312 -26.74 7.76 -7.67
C ASP A 312 -28.06 7.58 -6.88
N GLU A 313 -27.97 7.34 -5.57
CA GLU A 313 -29.15 7.18 -4.73
C GLU A 313 -29.65 8.58 -4.30
N LYS A 314 -30.92 8.90 -4.60
CA LYS A 314 -31.55 10.12 -4.05
C LYS A 314 -31.51 10.04 -2.53
N PRO A 315 -31.20 11.15 -1.81
CA PRO A 315 -31.39 11.18 -0.37
C PRO A 315 -32.82 10.72 -0.06
N ALA A 316 -32.97 9.79 0.87
CA ALA A 316 -34.29 9.48 1.42
C ALA A 316 -34.88 10.82 1.90
N GLU A 317 -35.98 11.25 1.30
CA GLU A 317 -36.75 12.40 1.78
C GLU A 317 -37.15 12.03 3.22
N ASN A 318 -36.55 12.73 4.19
CA ASN A 318 -37.00 12.63 5.57
C ASN A 318 -38.42 13.26 5.61
N GLU A 319 -39.43 12.42 5.68
CA GLU A 319 -40.78 12.79 6.11
C GLU A 319 -40.78 13.25 7.57
#